data_a317188e0283c2a8b8e37813ef4078bc
#
_entry.id   a317188e0283c2a8b8e37813ef4078bc
#
_cell.length_a   1.000
_cell.length_b   1.000
_cell.length_c   1.000
_cell.angle_alpha   90.00
_cell.angle_beta   90.00
_cell.angle_gamma   90.00
#
_symmetry.space_group_name_H-M   'P 1'
#
loop_
_entity.id
_entity.type
_entity.pdbx_description
1 polymer ?
#
loop_
_entity_poly.entity_id
_entity_poly.type
_entity_poly.pdbx_seq_one_letter_code
_entity_poly.pdbx_strand_id
1 'polypeptide(L)'
;MIYEIAQIEVKDGHQAEFEAGAAKAVALFHRAKGCHSMRVDQSVEKPTHYTLIVEWETIEDHMVHFRESADFQEWRALVGPHFASPPQVEHMSTVLKGF
;
A
#
# COMPACT_ATOMS: atom_id res chain seq x y z
N MET A 1 -12.84 -4.07 -10.89
CA MET A 1 -11.95 -3.74 -9.76
C MET A 1 -10.50 -3.94 -10.12
N ILE A 2 -9.67 -3.04 -9.64
CA ILE A 2 -8.23 -3.07 -9.86
C ILE A 2 -7.56 -3.20 -8.51
N TYR A 3 -6.56 -4.07 -8.42
CA TYR A 3 -5.75 -4.21 -7.21
C TYR A 3 -4.41 -3.52 -7.42
N GLU A 4 -4.09 -2.59 -6.54
CA GLU A 4 -2.73 -2.07 -6.41
C GLU A 4 -1.93 -3.08 -5.60
N ILE A 5 -0.78 -3.49 -6.12
CA ILE A 5 0.15 -4.37 -5.44
C ILE A 5 1.47 -3.61 -5.30
N ALA A 6 1.79 -3.21 -4.09
CA ALA A 6 3.04 -2.49 -3.81
C ALA A 6 3.96 -3.37 -3.00
N GLN A 7 5.09 -3.77 -3.59
CA GLN A 7 6.11 -4.54 -2.89
C GLN A 7 7.05 -3.58 -2.19
N ILE A 8 7.14 -3.74 -0.87
CA ILE A 8 7.87 -2.83 0.01
C ILE A 8 8.93 -3.62 0.76
N GLU A 9 10.17 -3.15 0.70
CA GLU A 9 11.22 -3.66 1.56
C GLU A 9 11.49 -2.62 2.66
N VAL A 10 11.37 -3.04 3.90
CA VAL A 10 11.56 -2.20 5.07
C VAL A 10 12.98 -2.37 5.60
N LYS A 11 13.58 -1.31 6.09
CA LYS A 11 14.90 -1.36 6.73
C LYS A 11 14.87 -2.34 7.89
N ASP A 12 15.94 -3.11 8.03
CA ASP A 12 16.05 -4.06 9.12
C ASP A 12 15.91 -3.37 10.48
N GLY A 13 15.07 -3.91 11.34
CA GLY A 13 14.74 -3.32 12.64
C GLY A 13 13.67 -2.23 12.60
N HIS A 14 13.18 -1.83 11.43
CA HIS A 14 12.14 -0.80 11.30
C HIS A 14 10.72 -1.37 11.15
N GLN A 15 10.56 -2.70 11.29
CA GLN A 15 9.27 -3.33 11.03
C GLN A 15 8.14 -2.78 11.90
N ALA A 16 8.37 -2.66 13.21
CA ALA A 16 7.34 -2.16 14.12
C ALA A 16 6.94 -0.71 13.81
N GLU A 17 7.92 0.14 13.47
CA GLU A 17 7.66 1.54 13.12
C GLU A 17 6.90 1.65 11.79
N PHE A 18 7.28 0.85 10.81
CA PHE A 18 6.56 0.79 9.53
C PHE A 18 5.10 0.36 9.76
N GLU A 19 4.89 -0.70 10.53
CA GLU A 19 3.54 -1.20 10.80
C GLU A 19 2.69 -0.17 11.54
N ALA A 20 3.29 0.54 12.50
CA ALA A 20 2.59 1.61 13.21
C ALA A 20 2.22 2.77 12.28
N GLY A 21 3.14 3.15 11.37
CA GLY A 21 2.87 4.17 10.36
C GLY A 21 1.76 3.76 9.39
N ALA A 22 1.80 2.51 8.94
CA ALA A 22 0.77 1.96 8.06
C ALA A 22 -0.59 1.93 8.76
N ALA A 23 -0.64 1.57 10.03
CA ALA A 23 -1.88 1.56 10.81
C ALA A 23 -2.49 2.97 10.89
N LYS A 24 -1.66 3.99 11.11
CA LYS A 24 -2.13 5.38 11.12
C LYS A 24 -2.66 5.83 9.77
N ALA A 25 -2.14 5.27 8.69
CA ALA A 25 -2.51 5.64 7.33
C ALA A 25 -3.82 4.98 6.85
N VAL A 26 -4.37 4.01 7.57
CA VAL A 26 -5.60 3.32 7.15
C VAL A 26 -6.72 4.32 6.84
N ALA A 27 -6.89 5.36 7.66
CA ALA A 27 -7.93 6.36 7.44
C ALA A 27 -7.75 7.11 6.11
N LEU A 28 -6.51 7.30 5.66
CA LEU A 28 -6.22 7.99 4.39
C LEU A 28 -6.74 7.17 3.21
N PHE A 29 -6.55 5.86 3.25
CA PHE A 29 -7.06 4.96 2.21
C PHE A 29 -8.57 4.80 2.32
N HIS A 30 -9.10 4.69 3.54
CA HIS A 30 -10.53 4.49 3.77
C HIS A 30 -11.40 5.61 3.20
N ARG A 31 -10.91 6.85 3.23
CA ARG A 31 -11.63 8.00 2.69
C ARG A 31 -11.27 8.36 1.26
N ALA A 32 -10.32 7.64 0.65
CA ALA A 32 -9.90 7.94 -0.72
C ALA A 32 -11.00 7.52 -1.71
N LYS A 33 -11.21 8.37 -2.73
CA LYS A 33 -12.19 8.09 -3.78
C LYS A 33 -11.89 6.77 -4.46
N GLY A 34 -12.87 5.89 -4.51
CA GLY A 34 -12.77 4.61 -5.21
C GLY A 34 -11.98 3.54 -4.49
N CYS A 35 -11.51 3.79 -3.28
CA CYS A 35 -10.81 2.78 -2.48
C CYS A 35 -11.82 1.89 -1.76
N HIS A 36 -11.76 0.59 -2.02
CA HIS A 36 -12.69 -0.39 -1.45
C HIS A 36 -12.09 -1.20 -0.31
N SER A 37 -10.79 -1.41 -0.33
CA SER A 37 -10.11 -2.16 0.74
C SER A 37 -8.63 -1.84 0.74
N MET A 38 -8.00 -2.07 1.88
CA MET A 38 -6.57 -1.87 2.05
C MET A 38 -6.07 -2.87 3.08
N ARG A 39 -4.97 -3.56 2.76
CA ARG A 39 -4.28 -4.39 3.73
C ARG A 39 -2.79 -4.41 3.46
N VAL A 40 -2.04 -4.73 4.49
CA VAL A 40 -0.59 -4.92 4.39
C VAL A 40 -0.27 -6.32 4.89
N ASP A 41 0.37 -7.12 4.04
CA ASP A 41 0.80 -8.47 4.38
C ASP A 41 2.32 -8.48 4.55
N GLN A 42 2.80 -9.24 5.54
CA GLN A 42 4.23 -9.45 5.76
C GLN A 42 4.62 -10.83 5.24
N SER A 43 5.76 -10.92 4.56
CA SER A 43 6.30 -12.21 4.16
C SER A 43 6.62 -13.05 5.39
N VAL A 44 6.19 -14.31 5.39
CA VAL A 44 6.49 -15.24 6.48
C VAL A 44 7.98 -15.62 6.49
N GLU A 45 8.57 -15.77 5.29
CA GLU A 45 9.98 -16.16 5.14
C GLU A 45 10.94 -14.97 5.26
N LYS A 46 10.55 -13.80 4.81
CA LYS A 46 11.40 -12.60 4.76
C LYS A 46 10.76 -11.46 5.55
N PRO A 47 11.06 -11.34 6.84
CA PRO A 47 10.35 -10.40 7.74
C PRO A 47 10.44 -8.92 7.37
N THR A 48 11.39 -8.52 6.52
CA THR A 48 11.50 -7.13 6.05
C THR A 48 10.69 -6.87 4.78
N HIS A 49 10.10 -7.92 4.19
CA HIS A 49 9.33 -7.79 2.96
C HIS A 49 7.84 -7.72 3.27
N TYR A 50 7.19 -6.67 2.77
CA TYR A 50 5.76 -6.45 2.94
C TYR A 50 5.12 -6.22 1.57
N THR A 51 3.84 -6.51 1.48
CA THR A 51 3.04 -6.19 0.30
C THR A 51 1.82 -5.39 0.74
N LEU A 52 1.67 -4.19 0.19
CA LEU A 52 0.46 -3.40 0.32
C LEU A 52 -0.48 -3.82 -0.80
N ILE A 53 -1.72 -4.16 -0.44
CA ILE A 53 -2.74 -4.55 -1.40
C ILE A 53 -3.95 -3.65 -1.20
N VAL A 54 -4.28 -2.87 -2.23
CA VAL A 54 -5.40 -1.92 -2.19
C VAL A 54 -6.32 -2.20 -3.35
N GLU A 55 -7.61 -2.32 -3.07
CA GLU A 55 -8.62 -2.48 -4.11
C GLU A 55 -9.20 -1.13 -4.50
N TRP A 56 -9.10 -0.80 -5.78
CA TRP A 56 -9.56 0.46 -6.35
C TRP A 56 -10.67 0.23 -7.37
N GLU A 57 -11.61 1.17 -7.44
CA GLU A 57 -12.64 1.16 -8.47
C GLU A 57 -12.02 1.24 -9.86
N THR A 58 -11.08 2.18 -10.05
CA THR A 58 -10.37 2.40 -11.31
C THR A 58 -8.89 2.69 -11.06
N ILE A 59 -8.06 2.55 -12.11
CA ILE A 59 -6.65 2.94 -12.03
C ILE A 59 -6.51 4.43 -11.75
N GLU A 60 -7.38 5.26 -12.34
CA GLU A 60 -7.33 6.71 -12.15
C GLU A 60 -7.56 7.10 -10.70
N ASP A 61 -8.42 6.39 -9.98
CA ASP A 61 -8.65 6.67 -8.56
C ASP A 61 -7.36 6.54 -7.75
N HIS A 62 -6.50 5.58 -8.09
CA HIS A 62 -5.19 5.43 -7.47
C HIS A 62 -4.17 6.40 -8.06
N MET A 63 -3.95 6.34 -9.37
CA MET A 63 -2.79 6.98 -10.01
C MET A 63 -2.95 8.49 -10.18
N VAL A 64 -4.18 8.99 -10.22
CA VAL A 64 -4.46 10.41 -10.36
C VAL A 64 -5.02 10.97 -9.05
N HIS A 65 -6.21 10.52 -8.64
CA HIS A 65 -6.90 11.14 -7.51
C HIS A 65 -6.13 10.96 -6.19
N PHE A 66 -5.74 9.73 -5.86
CA PHE A 66 -5.02 9.49 -4.61
C PHE A 66 -3.57 9.97 -4.69
N ARG A 67 -2.87 9.59 -5.75
CA ARG A 67 -1.43 9.87 -5.89
C ARG A 67 -1.11 11.36 -5.92
N GLU A 68 -2.03 12.20 -6.41
CA GLU A 68 -1.86 13.65 -6.47
C GLU A 68 -2.46 14.35 -5.24
N SER A 69 -2.94 13.61 -4.26
CA SER A 69 -3.59 14.17 -3.07
C SER A 69 -2.59 14.46 -1.94
N ALA A 70 -3.03 15.32 -1.01
CA ALA A 70 -2.28 15.55 0.23
C ALA A 70 -2.20 14.28 1.07
N ASP A 71 -3.22 13.43 1.01
CA ASP A 71 -3.25 12.17 1.75
C ASP A 71 -2.15 11.20 1.29
N PHE A 72 -1.83 11.20 0.01
CA PHE A 72 -0.71 10.39 -0.48
C PHE A 72 0.63 10.88 0.09
N GLN A 73 0.80 12.21 0.18
CA GLN A 73 2.02 12.77 0.78
C GLN A 73 2.12 12.40 2.26
N GLU A 74 0.99 12.37 2.96
CA GLU A 74 0.96 11.96 4.36
C GLU A 74 1.30 10.47 4.51
N TRP A 75 0.77 9.61 3.63
CA TRP A 75 1.14 8.20 3.57
C TRP A 75 2.66 8.05 3.43
N ARG A 76 3.25 8.76 2.47
CA ARG A 76 4.71 8.72 2.26
C ARG A 76 5.47 9.21 3.48
N ALA A 77 4.99 10.25 4.15
CA ALA A 77 5.64 10.76 5.34
C ALA A 77 5.62 9.75 6.49
N LEU A 78 4.51 9.00 6.61
CA LEU A 78 4.35 8.01 7.68
C LEU A 78 5.21 6.77 7.48
N VAL A 79 5.42 6.33 6.25
CA VAL A 79 6.07 5.03 5.98
C VAL A 79 7.38 5.15 5.20
N GLY A 80 7.55 6.19 4.41
CA GLY A 80 8.71 6.36 3.54
C GLY A 80 10.05 6.30 4.26
N PRO A 81 10.21 6.89 5.45
CA PRO A 81 11.48 6.82 6.19
C PRO A 81 11.92 5.40 6.54
N HIS A 82 11.00 4.42 6.50
CA HIS A 82 11.29 3.04 6.85
C HIS A 82 11.58 2.14 5.64
N PHE A 83 11.48 2.68 4.43
CA PHE A 83 11.76 1.91 3.22
C PHE A 83 13.26 1.73 3.03
N ALA A 84 13.68 0.48 2.75
CA ALA A 84 15.06 0.17 2.40
C ALA A 84 15.36 0.56 0.95
N SER A 85 14.32 0.56 0.09
CA SER A 85 14.42 0.89 -1.33
C SER A 85 13.06 1.41 -1.80
N PRO A 86 12.99 2.06 -2.97
CA PRO A 86 11.69 2.50 -3.51
C PRO A 86 10.74 1.32 -3.72
N PRO A 87 9.45 1.45 -3.34
CA PRO A 87 8.49 0.38 -3.54
C PRO A 87 8.28 0.09 -5.03
N GLN A 88 8.00 -1.17 -5.34
CA GLN A 88 7.63 -1.58 -6.70
C GLN A 88 6.12 -1.74 -6.75
N VAL A 89 5.48 -0.91 -7.56
CA VAL A 89 4.01 -0.84 -7.64
C VAL A 89 3.54 -1.29 -9.01
N GLU A 90 2.55 -2.19 -9.02
CA GLU A 90 1.86 -2.56 -10.24
C GLU A 90 0.37 -2.77 -9.93
N HIS A 91 -0.44 -2.88 -10.98
CA HIS A 91 -1.86 -3.11 -10.85
C HIS A 91 -2.21 -4.48 -11.43
N MET A 92 -3.15 -5.15 -10.77
CA MET A 92 -3.64 -6.45 -11.21
C MET A 92 -5.15 -6.46 -11.29
N SER A 93 -5.68 -7.26 -12.19
CA SER A 93 -7.10 -7.60 -12.24
C SER A 93 -7.24 -9.11 -12.13
N THR A 94 -8.30 -9.56 -11.47
CA THR A 94 -8.56 -11.01 -11.34
C THR A 94 -9.01 -11.56 -12.68
N VAL A 95 -8.29 -12.57 -13.19
CA VAL A 95 -8.67 -13.25 -14.44
C VAL A 95 -9.31 -14.60 -14.16
N LEU A 96 -9.13 -15.14 -12.97
CA LEU A 96 -9.73 -16.41 -12.55
C LEU A 96 -9.89 -16.41 -11.04
N LYS A 97 -11.11 -16.65 -10.57
CA LYS A 97 -11.41 -16.89 -9.17
C LYS A 97 -11.86 -18.33 -9.04
N GLY A 98 -11.05 -19.18 -8.38
CA GLY A 98 -11.32 -20.60 -8.27
C GLY A 98 -12.42 -20.96 -7.28
N PHE A 99 -12.52 -20.17 -6.19
CA PHE A 99 -13.51 -20.42 -5.15
C PHE A 99 -14.23 -19.16 -4.75
#